data_0c3077fcea2d25f044f0f50e145c888d
#
_entry.id   0c3077fcea2d25f044f0f50e145c888d
#
_cell.length_a   1.000
_cell.length_b   1.000
_cell.length_c   1.000
_cell.angle_alpha   90.00
_cell.angle_beta   90.00
_cell.angle_gamma   90.00
#
_symmetry.space_group_name_H-M   'P 1'
#
loop_
_entity.id
_entity.type
_entity.pdbx_description
1 polymer ?
#
loop_
_entity_poly.entity_id
_entity_poly.type
_entity_poly.pdbx_seq_one_letter_code
_entity_poly.pdbx_strand_id
1 'polypeptide(L)'
;VIIDREYNVLAGHGRIMAAKEEGIAEVPCVYADHLTEAQKKAYILADNRMALDAGWDEELLSVEMQELQELGFDLSMTGFDEKELADLFASDEDVKDDDFDVDKAAEFEPFVENGDIWLLGRHRLRCGDSTKPDEVALLMDGQKANACITDPPYNCAYSGGTGMTIMNDKWSDSEKFYQFLLDAFKNAYTSLADGGAFYCFHSDAEKCNFYKSTVNAGFHY
;
A
#
# COMPACT_ATOMS: atom_id res chain seq x y z
N VAL A 1 -14.92 13.92 28.54
CA VAL A 1 -15.34 12.59 28.08
C VAL A 1 -16.84 12.60 27.83
N ILE A 2 -17.31 11.99 26.73
CA ILE A 2 -18.75 11.87 26.45
C ILE A 2 -19.14 10.43 26.72
N ILE A 3 -20.23 10.26 27.49
CA ILE A 3 -20.72 8.94 27.93
C ILE A 3 -22.24 8.83 27.74
N ASP A 4 -22.77 7.61 27.68
CA ASP A 4 -24.19 7.35 27.78
C ASP A 4 -24.64 7.06 29.24
N ARG A 5 -25.91 6.71 29.42
CA ARG A 5 -26.48 6.41 30.75
C ARG A 5 -25.98 5.10 31.37
N GLU A 6 -25.55 4.19 30.55
CA GLU A 6 -24.92 2.93 30.96
C GLU A 6 -23.41 3.09 31.22
N TYR A 7 -22.88 4.33 31.18
CA TYR A 7 -21.46 4.68 31.33
C TYR A 7 -20.56 4.16 30.21
N ASN A 8 -21.13 3.83 29.04
CA ASN A 8 -20.30 3.54 27.86
C ASN A 8 -19.68 4.84 27.35
N VAL A 9 -18.38 4.77 27.02
CA VAL A 9 -17.65 5.95 26.52
C VAL A 9 -17.89 6.08 25.02
N LEU A 10 -18.47 7.20 24.62
CA LEU A 10 -18.72 7.54 23.22
C LEU A 10 -17.54 8.31 22.60
N ALA A 11 -16.86 9.15 23.40
CA ALA A 11 -15.69 9.92 22.97
C ALA A 11 -14.76 10.26 24.14
N GLY A 12 -13.45 10.33 23.86
CA GLY A 12 -12.43 10.72 24.83
C GLY A 12 -11.70 9.56 25.50
N HIS A 13 -11.59 8.40 24.86
CA HIS A 13 -10.85 7.22 25.34
C HIS A 13 -9.40 7.57 25.69
N GLY A 14 -8.71 8.33 24.85
CA GLY A 14 -7.34 8.78 25.11
C GLY A 14 -7.22 9.65 26.37
N ARG A 15 -8.22 10.49 26.66
CA ARG A 15 -8.26 11.29 27.90
C ARG A 15 -8.39 10.43 29.14
N ILE A 16 -9.19 9.35 29.06
CA ILE A 16 -9.31 8.37 30.16
C ILE A 16 -7.99 7.62 30.38
N MET A 17 -7.32 7.23 29.30
CA MET A 17 -6.03 6.55 29.40
C MET A 17 -4.98 7.47 30.04
N ALA A 18 -4.84 8.71 29.55
CA ALA A 18 -3.93 9.69 30.11
C ALA A 18 -4.24 9.99 31.61
N ALA A 19 -5.52 10.15 31.96
CA ALA A 19 -5.93 10.35 33.35
C ALA A 19 -5.54 9.17 34.26
N LYS A 20 -5.65 7.94 33.75
CA LYS A 20 -5.21 6.74 34.51
C LYS A 20 -3.69 6.71 34.71
N GLU A 21 -2.92 7.08 33.71
CA GLU A 21 -1.44 7.15 33.78
C GLU A 21 -0.98 8.22 34.77
N GLU A 22 -1.64 9.37 34.77
CA GLU A 22 -1.35 10.50 35.68
C GLU A 22 -1.95 10.30 37.10
N GLY A 23 -2.66 9.20 37.35
CA GLY A 23 -3.26 8.91 38.65
C GLY A 23 -4.46 9.82 38.99
N ILE A 24 -5.10 10.43 37.99
CA ILE A 24 -6.29 11.28 38.17
C ILE A 24 -7.50 10.39 38.39
N ALA A 25 -8.13 10.49 39.57
CA ALA A 25 -9.22 9.60 39.95
C ALA A 25 -10.59 9.97 39.32
N GLU A 26 -10.78 11.21 38.91
CA GLU A 26 -12.06 11.70 38.38
C GLU A 26 -11.83 12.51 37.09
N VAL A 27 -12.63 12.26 36.06
CA VAL A 27 -12.62 13.03 34.82
C VAL A 27 -14.02 13.63 34.58
N PRO A 28 -14.12 14.89 34.08
CA PRO A 28 -15.40 15.48 33.75
C PRO A 28 -16.07 14.74 32.58
N CYS A 29 -17.34 14.39 32.77
CA CYS A 29 -18.14 13.68 31.76
C CYS A 29 -19.36 14.48 31.36
N VAL A 30 -19.77 14.37 30.11
CA VAL A 30 -21.02 14.90 29.57
C VAL A 30 -21.87 13.72 29.10
N TYR A 31 -23.14 13.70 29.49
CA TYR A 31 -24.09 12.67 29.06
C TYR A 31 -24.71 13.02 27.73
N ALA A 32 -24.67 12.07 26.79
CA ALA A 32 -25.30 12.14 25.47
C ALA A 32 -26.61 11.32 25.44
N ASP A 33 -27.55 11.65 26.31
CA ASP A 33 -28.78 10.89 26.54
C ASP A 33 -29.82 10.97 25.41
N HIS A 34 -29.67 11.94 24.55
CA HIS A 34 -30.58 12.22 23.44
C HIS A 34 -30.29 11.40 22.15
N LEU A 35 -29.20 10.64 22.16
CA LEU A 35 -28.80 9.86 21.00
C LEU A 35 -29.42 8.46 20.98
N THR A 36 -29.94 8.04 19.83
CA THR A 36 -30.33 6.64 19.59
C THR A 36 -29.08 5.77 19.48
N GLU A 37 -29.22 4.44 19.55
CA GLU A 37 -28.09 3.52 19.42
C GLU A 37 -27.32 3.71 18.08
N ALA A 38 -28.05 3.91 16.97
CA ALA A 38 -27.44 4.20 15.68
C ALA A 38 -26.64 5.52 15.70
N GLN A 39 -27.19 6.57 16.33
CA GLN A 39 -26.49 7.85 16.46
C GLN A 39 -25.26 7.77 17.37
N LYS A 40 -25.29 6.96 18.44
CA LYS A 40 -24.13 6.71 19.29
C LYS A 40 -22.99 6.05 18.49
N LYS A 41 -23.30 4.99 17.72
CA LYS A 41 -22.32 4.34 16.82
C LYS A 41 -21.74 5.33 15.80
N ALA A 42 -22.59 6.06 15.09
CA ALA A 42 -22.16 7.07 14.13
C ALA A 42 -21.27 8.15 14.76
N TYR A 43 -21.60 8.58 16.00
CA TYR A 43 -20.82 9.56 16.73
C TYR A 43 -19.41 9.04 17.06
N ILE A 44 -19.29 7.78 17.51
CA ILE A 44 -18.00 7.15 17.80
C ILE A 44 -17.13 7.08 16.52
N LEU A 45 -17.73 6.67 15.39
CA LEU A 45 -17.03 6.62 14.09
C LEU A 45 -16.58 8.00 13.64
N ALA A 46 -17.43 9.02 13.72
CA ALA A 46 -17.10 10.39 13.34
C ALA A 46 -16.00 11.00 14.25
N ASP A 47 -16.03 10.76 15.56
CA ASP A 47 -15.00 11.22 16.50
C ASP A 47 -13.64 10.60 16.16
N ASN A 48 -13.62 9.30 15.84
CA ASN A 48 -12.41 8.60 15.43
C ASN A 48 -11.91 9.04 14.04
N ARG A 49 -12.82 9.32 13.09
CA ARG A 49 -12.48 9.83 11.75
C ARG A 49 -11.76 11.19 11.81
N MET A 50 -12.12 12.03 12.76
CA MET A 50 -11.46 13.33 12.97
C MET A 50 -10.06 13.20 13.60
N ALA A 51 -9.71 12.05 14.15
CA ALA A 51 -8.36 11.75 14.63
C ALA A 51 -7.52 11.25 13.45
N LEU A 52 -7.02 12.17 12.63
CA LEU A 52 -6.36 11.97 11.33
C LEU A 52 -5.15 11.02 11.26
N ASP A 53 -4.70 10.42 12.37
CA ASP A 53 -3.53 9.55 12.44
C ASP A 53 -3.83 8.11 12.91
N ALA A 54 -5.08 7.77 13.18
CA ALA A 54 -5.45 6.41 13.55
C ALA A 54 -5.88 5.65 12.29
N GLY A 55 -5.08 4.68 11.85
CA GLY A 55 -5.50 3.73 10.83
C GLY A 55 -6.79 3.00 11.27
N TRP A 56 -7.68 2.75 10.33
CA TRP A 56 -8.88 1.96 10.56
C TRP A 56 -8.54 0.47 10.46
N ASP A 57 -9.17 -0.33 11.32
CA ASP A 57 -9.37 -1.74 11.06
C ASP A 57 -10.54 -1.83 10.05
N GLU A 58 -10.23 -2.05 8.78
CA GLU A 58 -11.21 -1.97 7.68
C GLU A 58 -12.27 -3.07 7.80
N GLU A 59 -11.93 -4.27 8.30
CA GLU A 59 -12.88 -5.35 8.52
C GLU A 59 -13.92 -4.96 9.60
N LEU A 60 -13.45 -4.44 10.72
CA LEU A 60 -14.31 -4.01 11.81
C LEU A 60 -15.14 -2.78 11.40
N LEU A 61 -14.57 -1.83 10.68
CA LEU A 61 -15.25 -0.66 10.18
C LEU A 61 -16.37 -1.03 9.21
N SER A 62 -16.13 -1.99 8.31
CA SER A 62 -17.14 -2.48 7.36
C SER A 62 -18.35 -3.08 8.09
N VAL A 63 -18.12 -3.90 9.11
CA VAL A 63 -19.19 -4.49 9.94
C VAL A 63 -20.03 -3.40 10.63
N GLU A 64 -19.38 -2.42 11.28
CA GLU A 64 -20.08 -1.35 11.97
C GLU A 64 -20.90 -0.45 11.02
N MET A 65 -20.37 -0.21 9.81
CA MET A 65 -21.09 0.57 8.78
C MET A 65 -22.29 -0.22 8.21
N GLN A 66 -22.18 -1.54 8.04
CA GLN A 66 -23.30 -2.39 7.63
C GLN A 66 -24.40 -2.40 8.67
N GLU A 67 -24.07 -2.54 9.97
CA GLU A 67 -25.05 -2.45 11.04
C GLU A 67 -25.78 -1.09 11.07
N LEU A 68 -25.07 0.01 10.82
CA LEU A 68 -25.71 1.34 10.72
C LEU A 68 -26.68 1.42 9.52
N GLN A 69 -26.30 0.82 8.39
CA GLN A 69 -27.16 0.76 7.20
C GLN A 69 -28.43 -0.07 7.46
N GLU A 70 -28.30 -1.22 8.13
CA GLU A 70 -29.45 -2.05 8.53
C GLU A 70 -30.40 -1.36 9.50
N LEU A 71 -29.87 -0.48 10.35
CA LEU A 71 -30.66 0.38 11.26
C LEU A 71 -31.32 1.56 10.53
N GLY A 72 -31.12 1.70 9.22
CA GLY A 72 -31.67 2.78 8.39
C GLY A 72 -31.01 4.15 8.67
N PHE A 73 -29.77 4.17 9.16
CA PHE A 73 -29.02 5.39 9.40
C PHE A 73 -28.41 5.94 8.10
N ASP A 74 -28.43 7.26 7.93
CA ASP A 74 -27.77 7.92 6.79
C ASP A 74 -26.26 7.93 6.96
N LEU A 75 -25.56 7.07 6.22
CA LEU A 75 -24.12 6.91 6.34
C LEU A 75 -23.30 8.17 5.97
N SER A 76 -23.87 9.10 5.19
CA SER A 76 -23.21 10.38 4.90
C SER A 76 -22.90 11.21 6.14
N MET A 77 -23.64 10.99 7.24
CA MET A 77 -23.43 11.65 8.52
C MET A 77 -22.25 11.08 9.32
N THR A 78 -21.61 10.01 8.90
CA THR A 78 -20.43 9.42 9.55
C THR A 78 -19.13 10.15 9.19
N GLY A 79 -19.16 11.00 8.15
CA GLY A 79 -18.02 11.75 7.64
C GLY A 79 -17.19 11.02 6.58
N PHE A 80 -17.64 9.84 6.13
CA PHE A 80 -17.10 9.14 4.98
C PHE A 80 -17.80 9.59 3.71
N ASP A 81 -17.05 9.79 2.62
CA ASP A 81 -17.64 10.13 1.33
C ASP A 81 -18.18 8.88 0.59
N GLU A 82 -18.96 9.10 -0.50
CA GLU A 82 -19.59 8.01 -1.26
C GLU A 82 -18.55 7.03 -1.82
N LYS A 83 -17.36 7.51 -2.17
CA LYS A 83 -16.28 6.68 -2.70
C LYS A 83 -15.64 5.84 -1.61
N GLU A 84 -15.35 6.44 -0.45
CA GLU A 84 -14.82 5.73 0.72
C GLU A 84 -15.78 4.63 1.19
N LEU A 85 -17.08 4.89 1.18
CA LEU A 85 -18.11 3.89 1.50
C LEU A 85 -18.18 2.77 0.45
N ALA A 86 -18.09 3.12 -0.83
CA ALA A 86 -18.06 2.12 -1.91
C ALA A 86 -16.82 1.23 -1.83
N ASP A 87 -15.66 1.79 -1.56
CA ASP A 87 -14.40 1.05 -1.40
C ASP A 87 -14.44 0.15 -0.15
N LEU A 88 -15.06 0.63 0.95
CA LEU A 88 -15.22 -0.14 2.19
C LEU A 88 -16.19 -1.32 2.05
N PHE A 89 -17.27 -1.15 1.27
CA PHE A 89 -18.25 -2.20 0.99
C PHE A 89 -17.92 -3.06 -0.23
N ALA A 90 -16.89 -2.71 -0.99
CA ALA A 90 -16.32 -3.60 -2.00
C ALA A 90 -15.79 -4.82 -1.24
N SER A 91 -16.58 -5.89 -1.22
CA SER A 91 -16.18 -7.12 -0.56
C SER A 91 -14.99 -7.73 -1.29
N ASP A 92 -14.08 -8.36 -0.53
CA ASP A 92 -13.02 -9.23 -1.08
C ASP A 92 -13.59 -10.36 -1.99
N GLU A 93 -14.92 -10.55 -2.01
CA GLU A 93 -15.59 -11.51 -2.91
C GLU A 93 -15.50 -11.13 -4.40
N ASP A 94 -15.18 -9.88 -4.75
CA ASP A 94 -14.92 -9.47 -6.13
C ASP A 94 -13.47 -9.66 -6.58
N VAL A 95 -12.54 -9.90 -5.67
CA VAL A 95 -11.19 -10.41 -5.96
C VAL A 95 -11.30 -11.91 -6.13
N LYS A 96 -11.84 -12.38 -7.26
CA LYS A 96 -11.67 -13.78 -7.65
C LYS A 96 -10.19 -14.00 -7.85
N ASP A 97 -9.63 -14.85 -6.97
CA ASP A 97 -8.34 -15.47 -7.24
C ASP A 97 -8.43 -16.01 -8.67
N ASP A 98 -7.54 -15.54 -9.53
CA ASP A 98 -7.56 -16.03 -10.90
C ASP A 98 -7.18 -17.52 -10.85
N ASP A 99 -7.96 -18.37 -11.50
CA ASP A 99 -7.66 -19.80 -11.69
C ASP A 99 -6.44 -20.00 -12.59
N PHE A 100 -5.47 -19.03 -12.57
CA PHE A 100 -4.29 -19.06 -13.41
C PHE A 100 -3.31 -20.13 -12.93
N ASP A 101 -3.21 -21.19 -13.68
CA ASP A 101 -2.29 -22.29 -13.45
C ASP A 101 -0.93 -21.97 -14.04
N VAL A 102 0.01 -21.52 -13.20
CA VAL A 102 1.37 -21.14 -13.59
C VAL A 102 2.11 -22.31 -14.23
N ASP A 103 1.89 -23.55 -13.78
CA ASP A 103 2.57 -24.73 -14.30
C ASP A 103 2.08 -25.06 -15.73
N LYS A 104 0.77 -24.93 -15.98
CA LYS A 104 0.22 -25.04 -17.34
C LYS A 104 0.65 -23.89 -18.25
N ALA A 105 0.73 -22.68 -17.71
CA ALA A 105 1.19 -21.53 -18.49
C ALA A 105 2.66 -21.68 -18.92
N ALA A 106 3.50 -22.32 -18.12
CA ALA A 106 4.89 -22.61 -18.45
C ALA A 106 5.08 -23.65 -19.56
N GLU A 107 4.03 -24.41 -19.91
CA GLU A 107 4.05 -25.37 -21.03
C GLU A 107 3.88 -24.70 -22.41
N PHE A 108 3.41 -23.44 -22.44
CA PHE A 108 3.24 -22.71 -23.69
C PHE A 108 4.58 -22.08 -24.15
N GLU A 109 4.84 -22.10 -25.45
CA GLU A 109 5.96 -21.34 -26.00
C GLU A 109 5.75 -19.84 -25.75
N PRO A 110 6.76 -19.14 -25.21
CA PRO A 110 6.66 -17.71 -25.00
C PRO A 110 6.39 -16.97 -26.31
N PHE A 111 5.36 -16.14 -26.35
CA PHE A 111 5.02 -15.30 -27.50
C PHE A 111 5.46 -13.84 -27.32
N VAL A 112 6.00 -13.50 -26.14
CA VAL A 112 6.53 -12.18 -25.82
C VAL A 112 7.98 -12.11 -26.21
N GLU A 113 8.36 -11.11 -27.03
CA GLU A 113 9.73 -10.87 -27.44
C GLU A 113 10.35 -9.70 -26.69
N ASN A 114 11.69 -9.70 -26.60
CA ASN A 114 12.39 -8.57 -26.00
C ASN A 114 12.18 -7.31 -26.84
N GLY A 115 11.72 -6.24 -26.19
CA GLY A 115 11.35 -4.98 -26.82
C GLY A 115 9.83 -4.77 -26.97
N ASP A 116 9.03 -5.80 -26.80
CA ASP A 116 7.57 -5.70 -26.89
C ASP A 116 7.00 -4.74 -25.86
N ILE A 117 5.97 -4.02 -26.26
CA ILE A 117 5.11 -3.21 -25.38
C ILE A 117 3.68 -3.69 -25.53
N TRP A 118 3.10 -4.17 -24.44
CA TRP A 118 1.73 -4.64 -24.34
C TRP A 118 0.84 -3.60 -23.68
N LEU A 119 -0.33 -3.39 -24.25
CA LEU A 119 -1.35 -2.48 -23.68
C LEU A 119 -2.44 -3.33 -23.02
N LEU A 120 -2.57 -3.20 -21.70
CA LEU A 120 -3.55 -3.88 -20.86
C LEU A 120 -4.55 -2.85 -20.35
N GLY A 121 -5.55 -2.53 -21.15
CA GLY A 121 -6.44 -1.38 -20.92
C GLY A 121 -5.62 -0.08 -20.92
N ARG A 122 -5.56 0.61 -19.79
CA ARG A 122 -4.75 1.83 -19.63
C ARG A 122 -3.29 1.57 -19.21
N HIS A 123 -2.94 0.32 -18.89
CA HIS A 123 -1.63 -0.04 -18.39
C HIS A 123 -0.70 -0.42 -19.53
N ARG A 124 0.58 -0.19 -19.36
CA ARG A 124 1.64 -0.53 -20.31
C ARG A 124 2.60 -1.52 -19.64
N LEU A 125 2.88 -2.61 -20.32
CA LEU A 125 3.86 -3.61 -19.91
C LEU A 125 4.93 -3.70 -20.98
N ARG A 126 6.21 -3.68 -20.59
CA ARG A 126 7.33 -3.83 -21.50
C ARG A 126 8.21 -5.02 -21.09
N CYS A 127 8.52 -5.88 -22.03
CA CYS A 127 9.62 -6.84 -21.92
C CYS A 127 10.92 -6.15 -22.36
N GLY A 128 11.83 -5.85 -21.42
CA GLY A 128 13.04 -5.09 -21.75
C GLY A 128 14.01 -4.96 -20.59
N ASP A 129 15.04 -4.17 -20.79
CA ASP A 129 16.14 -3.95 -19.87
C ASP A 129 15.98 -2.59 -19.15
N SER A 130 15.65 -2.61 -17.87
CA SER A 130 15.43 -1.41 -17.04
C SER A 130 16.70 -0.56 -16.83
N THR A 131 17.89 -1.10 -17.15
CA THR A 131 19.16 -0.33 -17.08
C THR A 131 19.33 0.60 -18.28
N LYS A 132 18.53 0.41 -19.34
CA LYS A 132 18.59 1.22 -20.56
C LYS A 132 17.58 2.36 -20.54
N PRO A 133 18.06 3.62 -20.59
CA PRO A 133 17.16 4.79 -20.50
C PRO A 133 16.15 4.86 -21.65
N ASP A 134 16.55 4.47 -22.87
CA ASP A 134 15.65 4.52 -24.04
C ASP A 134 14.48 3.53 -23.89
N GLU A 135 14.73 2.35 -23.31
CA GLU A 135 13.70 1.34 -23.08
C GLU A 135 12.69 1.79 -22.03
N VAL A 136 13.18 2.41 -20.95
CA VAL A 136 12.31 2.98 -19.91
C VAL A 136 11.53 4.18 -20.47
N ALA A 137 12.15 5.02 -21.28
CA ALA A 137 11.47 6.14 -21.93
C ALA A 137 10.33 5.68 -22.85
N LEU A 138 10.52 4.58 -23.59
CA LEU A 138 9.47 3.97 -24.43
C LEU A 138 8.30 3.44 -23.58
N LEU A 139 8.58 2.82 -22.43
CA LEU A 139 7.54 2.38 -21.51
C LEU A 139 6.74 3.55 -20.98
N MET A 140 7.42 4.61 -20.54
CA MET A 140 6.81 5.79 -19.92
C MET A 140 6.01 6.67 -20.90
N ASP A 141 6.31 6.60 -22.20
CA ASP A 141 5.59 7.34 -23.26
C ASP A 141 5.42 8.82 -22.95
N GLY A 142 6.48 9.45 -22.45
CA GLY A 142 6.51 10.86 -22.07
C GLY A 142 5.80 11.21 -20.75
N GLN A 143 5.25 10.24 -20.04
CA GLN A 143 4.61 10.46 -18.75
C GLN A 143 5.59 10.34 -17.60
N LYS A 144 5.19 10.86 -16.42
CA LYS A 144 5.90 10.70 -15.14
C LYS A 144 5.05 9.89 -14.18
N ALA A 145 5.72 9.01 -13.43
CA ALA A 145 5.06 8.22 -12.39
C ALA A 145 5.06 8.97 -11.05
N ASN A 146 4.03 8.76 -10.24
CA ASN A 146 3.97 9.28 -8.87
C ASN A 146 4.67 8.37 -7.87
N ALA A 147 4.82 7.10 -8.21
CA ALA A 147 5.55 6.12 -7.40
C ALA A 147 6.22 5.10 -8.30
N CYS A 148 7.35 4.56 -7.82
CA CYS A 148 8.02 3.39 -8.38
C CYS A 148 8.13 2.33 -7.28
N ILE A 149 7.65 1.14 -7.57
CA ILE A 149 7.81 -0.05 -6.71
C ILE A 149 8.61 -1.05 -7.53
N THR A 150 9.75 -1.51 -7.01
CA THR A 150 10.65 -2.39 -7.74
C THR A 150 11.22 -3.49 -6.86
N ASP A 151 11.35 -4.68 -7.45
CA ASP A 151 11.94 -5.88 -6.85
C ASP A 151 13.07 -6.39 -7.78
N PRO A 152 14.25 -5.77 -7.73
CA PRO A 152 15.36 -6.16 -8.58
C PRO A 152 16.03 -7.45 -8.05
N PRO A 153 16.84 -8.15 -8.87
CA PRO A 153 17.61 -9.31 -8.44
C PRO A 153 18.48 -8.99 -7.21
N TYR A 154 18.56 -9.93 -6.24
CA TYR A 154 19.23 -9.72 -4.95
C TYR A 154 20.68 -10.18 -4.89
N ASN A 155 21.22 -10.69 -5.99
CA ASN A 155 22.56 -11.30 -6.05
C ASN A 155 22.74 -12.51 -5.11
N CYS A 156 21.66 -13.29 -4.93
CA CYS A 156 21.67 -14.45 -4.05
C CYS A 156 21.81 -15.79 -4.81
N ALA A 157 21.94 -15.74 -6.12
CA ALA A 157 22.00 -16.91 -7.00
C ALA A 157 20.82 -17.88 -6.77
N TYR A 158 19.61 -17.32 -6.68
CA TYR A 158 18.39 -18.08 -6.38
C TYR A 158 18.16 -19.20 -7.41
N SER A 159 17.80 -20.38 -6.89
CA SER A 159 17.36 -21.51 -7.69
C SER A 159 16.11 -22.10 -7.04
N GLY A 160 14.96 -21.97 -7.70
CA GLY A 160 13.70 -22.56 -7.24
C GLY A 160 13.70 -24.08 -7.27
N GLY A 161 12.73 -24.70 -6.60
CA GLY A 161 12.55 -26.17 -6.55
C GLY A 161 12.33 -26.83 -7.92
N THR A 162 11.87 -26.06 -8.91
CA THR A 162 11.70 -26.47 -10.32
C THR A 162 12.96 -26.27 -11.16
N GLY A 163 14.08 -25.78 -10.58
CA GLY A 163 15.29 -25.43 -11.32
C GLY A 163 15.25 -24.06 -12.00
N MET A 164 14.19 -23.30 -11.83
CA MET A 164 14.08 -21.93 -12.34
C MET A 164 15.09 -21.03 -11.65
N THR A 165 15.79 -20.19 -12.41
CA THR A 165 16.77 -19.21 -11.94
C THR A 165 16.34 -17.80 -12.31
N ILE A 166 16.74 -16.82 -11.51
CA ILE A 166 16.49 -15.41 -11.80
C ILE A 166 17.65 -14.84 -12.63
N MET A 167 17.28 -14.13 -13.70
CA MET A 167 18.28 -13.44 -14.55
C MET A 167 18.95 -12.33 -13.73
N ASN A 168 20.27 -12.16 -13.91
CA ASN A 168 21.06 -11.14 -13.21
C ASN A 168 21.10 -11.29 -11.67
N ASP A 169 20.81 -12.47 -11.13
CA ASP A 169 20.84 -12.74 -9.68
C ASP A 169 22.14 -13.43 -9.22
N LYS A 170 23.18 -13.44 -10.06
CA LYS A 170 24.48 -14.03 -9.73
C LYS A 170 25.63 -13.19 -10.27
N TRP A 171 26.12 -12.29 -9.43
CA TRP A 171 27.25 -11.44 -9.72
C TRP A 171 28.45 -11.81 -8.83
N SER A 172 29.59 -12.12 -9.44
CA SER A 172 30.85 -12.34 -8.73
C SER A 172 31.60 -11.04 -8.42
N ASP A 173 31.23 -9.95 -9.08
CA ASP A 173 31.85 -8.63 -8.99
C ASP A 173 30.83 -7.64 -8.38
N SER A 174 31.08 -7.22 -7.15
CA SER A 174 30.21 -6.32 -6.41
C SER A 174 30.06 -4.95 -7.08
N GLU A 175 31.11 -4.46 -7.77
CA GLU A 175 31.05 -3.17 -8.47
C GLU A 175 30.15 -3.23 -9.70
N LYS A 176 30.15 -4.35 -10.42
CA LYS A 176 29.25 -4.56 -11.56
C LYS A 176 27.79 -4.67 -11.10
N PHE A 177 27.54 -5.34 -9.97
CA PHE A 177 26.21 -5.40 -9.40
C PHE A 177 25.73 -4.03 -8.96
N TYR A 178 26.59 -3.27 -8.26
CA TYR A 178 26.29 -1.88 -7.90
C TYR A 178 25.95 -1.04 -9.16
N GLN A 179 26.75 -1.13 -10.23
CA GLN A 179 26.49 -0.37 -11.46
C GLN A 179 25.18 -0.77 -12.13
N PHE A 180 24.84 -2.06 -12.15
CA PHE A 180 23.55 -2.56 -12.63
C PHE A 180 22.38 -1.92 -11.89
N LEU A 181 22.41 -1.91 -10.55
CA LEU A 181 21.39 -1.26 -9.74
C LEU A 181 21.34 0.27 -9.98
N LEU A 182 22.50 0.91 -10.03
CA LEU A 182 22.60 2.35 -10.22
C LEU A 182 21.97 2.80 -11.55
N ASP A 183 22.21 2.06 -12.63
CA ASP A 183 21.69 2.40 -13.96
C ASP A 183 20.14 2.25 -13.98
N ALA A 184 19.60 1.17 -13.41
CA ALA A 184 18.16 0.98 -13.29
C ALA A 184 17.52 2.07 -12.39
N PHE A 185 18.13 2.40 -11.26
CA PHE A 185 17.59 3.38 -10.32
C PHE A 185 17.67 4.81 -10.85
N LYS A 186 18.67 5.17 -11.66
CA LYS A 186 18.72 6.45 -12.36
C LYS A 186 17.55 6.58 -13.35
N ASN A 187 17.23 5.51 -14.06
CA ASN A 187 16.09 5.50 -14.97
C ASN A 187 14.76 5.62 -14.22
N ALA A 188 14.63 4.95 -13.06
CA ALA A 188 13.49 5.12 -12.17
C ALA A 188 13.39 6.57 -11.68
N TYR A 189 14.49 7.15 -11.19
CA TYR A 189 14.52 8.54 -10.70
C TYR A 189 14.10 9.54 -11.77
N THR A 190 14.64 9.41 -12.98
CA THR A 190 14.27 10.29 -14.09
C THR A 190 12.84 10.10 -14.59
N SER A 191 12.22 8.97 -14.30
CA SER A 191 10.84 8.65 -14.68
C SER A 191 9.80 9.09 -13.65
N LEU A 192 10.21 9.44 -12.43
CA LEU A 192 9.32 9.95 -11.39
C LEU A 192 9.02 11.44 -11.56
N ALA A 193 7.85 11.83 -11.11
CA ALA A 193 7.49 13.22 -10.89
C ALA A 193 8.21 13.77 -9.65
N ASP A 194 8.31 15.10 -9.53
CA ASP A 194 8.86 15.75 -8.34
C ASP A 194 8.05 15.34 -7.10
N GLY A 195 8.76 14.87 -6.07
CA GLY A 195 8.13 14.34 -4.85
C GLY A 195 7.57 12.91 -4.98
N GLY A 196 7.79 12.24 -6.10
CA GLY A 196 7.39 10.84 -6.29
C GLY A 196 8.15 9.88 -5.37
N ALA A 197 7.47 8.83 -4.89
CA ALA A 197 8.02 7.85 -3.96
C ALA A 197 8.75 6.72 -4.69
N PHE A 198 9.82 6.20 -4.07
CA PHE A 198 10.56 5.04 -4.56
C PHE A 198 10.63 3.95 -3.50
N TYR A 199 10.06 2.78 -3.80
CA TYR A 199 10.06 1.60 -2.94
C TYR A 199 10.87 0.49 -3.61
N CYS A 200 11.89 0.00 -2.93
CA CYS A 200 12.77 -1.04 -3.46
C CYS A 200 12.91 -2.19 -2.45
N PHE A 201 12.52 -3.39 -2.86
CA PHE A 201 12.82 -4.60 -2.12
C PHE A 201 14.29 -4.97 -2.27
N HIS A 202 14.93 -5.48 -1.21
CA HIS A 202 16.34 -5.84 -1.24
C HIS A 202 16.69 -6.92 -0.22
N SER A 203 17.81 -7.63 -0.43
CA SER A 203 18.38 -8.51 0.59
C SER A 203 19.31 -7.76 1.54
N ASP A 204 19.41 -8.24 2.78
CA ASP A 204 20.37 -7.71 3.76
C ASP A 204 21.83 -7.93 3.35
N ALA A 205 22.12 -9.00 2.61
CA ALA A 205 23.46 -9.33 2.14
C ALA A 205 24.05 -8.24 1.22
N GLU A 206 23.23 -7.62 0.40
CA GLU A 206 23.62 -6.60 -0.58
C GLU A 206 23.17 -5.19 -0.20
N LYS A 207 22.70 -4.98 1.04
CA LYS A 207 22.18 -3.70 1.54
C LYS A 207 23.07 -2.50 1.20
N CYS A 208 24.39 -2.67 1.27
CA CYS A 208 25.32 -1.58 0.96
C CYS A 208 25.25 -1.16 -0.52
N ASN A 209 25.13 -2.10 -1.45
CA ASN A 209 25.01 -1.81 -2.88
C ASN A 209 23.66 -1.16 -3.19
N PHE A 210 22.57 -1.67 -2.62
CA PHE A 210 21.24 -1.08 -2.74
C PHE A 210 21.19 0.35 -2.22
N TYR A 211 21.69 0.58 -1.00
CA TYR A 211 21.72 1.92 -0.41
C TYR A 211 22.54 2.92 -1.23
N LYS A 212 23.76 2.55 -1.61
CA LYS A 212 24.66 3.42 -2.39
C LYS A 212 24.07 3.74 -3.76
N SER A 213 23.52 2.74 -4.46
CA SER A 213 22.92 2.96 -5.79
C SER A 213 21.68 3.85 -5.73
N THR A 214 20.85 3.70 -4.70
CA THR A 214 19.67 4.55 -4.47
C THR A 214 20.07 6.01 -4.25
N VAL A 215 21.00 6.26 -3.32
CA VAL A 215 21.50 7.63 -3.04
C VAL A 215 22.17 8.24 -4.27
N ASN A 216 23.04 7.47 -4.96
CA ASN A 216 23.77 7.96 -6.12
C ASN A 216 22.88 8.10 -7.39
N ALA A 217 21.70 7.49 -7.40
CA ALA A 217 20.68 7.75 -8.42
C ALA A 217 19.95 9.09 -8.23
N GLY A 218 20.03 9.69 -7.01
CA GLY A 218 19.42 10.98 -6.69
C GLY A 218 18.30 10.93 -5.66
N PHE A 219 17.96 9.75 -5.12
CA PHE A 219 16.94 9.61 -4.09
C PHE A 219 17.42 10.07 -2.72
N HIS A 220 16.49 10.57 -1.92
CA HIS A 220 16.69 10.95 -0.52
C HIS A 220 15.87 10.04 0.39
N TYR A 221 16.44 9.68 1.53
CA TYR A 221 15.74 8.90 2.58
C TYR A 221 15.10 9.85 3.59
#